data_c6c41a0e6c845a28ee947a94d7d2e3e7
#
_entry.id   c6c41a0e6c845a28ee947a94d7d2e3e7
#
_cell.length_a   1.000
_cell.length_b   1.000
_cell.length_c   1.000
_cell.angle_alpha   90.00
_cell.angle_beta   90.00
_cell.angle_gamma   90.00
#
_symmetry.space_group_name_H-M   'P 1'
#
loop_
_entity.id
_entity.type
_entity.pdbx_description
1 polymer ?
#
loop_
_entity_poly.entity_id
_entity_poly.type
_entity_poly.pdbx_seq_one_letter_code
_entity_poly.pdbx_strand_id
1 'polypeptide(L)'
;MQLTILTRNGERGERAIAKRDRSLDFGERWSYAPAPEAHSYIKLHDRYQLFIGGKFVAPKSGEYFDSVNPATEEKLAEISCANEKDVDLAVKAARRAYKNVWSKTPGRERGKYLFRIARLIQEKARELAVLETMDGGKTIKESRDIDLPLMAAHFFTTRAGPTNSTTLFPGGKCDPSASRARSFTGISRC
;
A
#
# COMPACT_ATOMS: atom_id res chain seq x y z
N MET A 1 -13.15 8.71 45.11
CA MET A 1 -12.18 8.69 46.21
C MET A 1 -12.27 10.07 46.87
N GLN A 2 -12.97 10.15 48.00
CA GLN A 2 -13.17 11.40 48.74
C GLN A 2 -12.03 11.59 49.74
N LEU A 3 -11.29 12.66 49.62
CA LEU A 3 -10.28 13.06 50.61
C LEU A 3 -10.96 13.93 51.66
N THR A 4 -11.08 13.42 52.87
CA THR A 4 -11.56 14.20 54.02
C THR A 4 -10.38 14.86 54.72
N ILE A 5 -10.32 16.18 54.69
CA ILE A 5 -9.29 16.95 55.40
C ILE A 5 -9.95 17.50 56.69
N LEU A 6 -9.43 17.10 57.83
CA LEU A 6 -9.84 17.66 59.14
C LEU A 6 -9.18 19.02 59.36
N THR A 7 -9.99 20.05 59.55
CA THR A 7 -9.52 21.36 59.98
C THR A 7 -9.37 21.40 61.50
N ARG A 8 -8.51 22.28 62.03
CA ARG A 8 -8.04 22.38 63.43
C ARG A 8 -9.17 22.70 64.47
N ASN A 9 -10.38 22.95 63.99
CA ASN A 9 -11.53 23.30 64.84
C ASN A 9 -12.71 22.30 64.74
N GLY A 10 -12.52 21.10 64.24
CA GLY A 10 -13.52 20.03 64.32
C GLY A 10 -14.80 20.19 63.49
N GLU A 11 -14.91 21.24 62.67
CA GLU A 11 -16.05 21.42 61.78
C GLU A 11 -15.80 20.71 60.45
N ARG A 12 -16.72 19.80 60.09
CA ARG A 12 -16.69 19.14 58.76
C ARG A 12 -17.15 20.12 57.69
N GLY A 13 -16.20 20.81 57.13
CA GLY A 13 -16.44 21.59 55.91
C GLY A 13 -16.33 20.67 54.68
N GLU A 14 -17.46 20.30 54.08
CA GLU A 14 -17.48 19.75 52.73
C GLU A 14 -17.08 20.84 51.75
N ARG A 15 -15.81 20.87 51.38
CA ARG A 15 -15.40 21.62 50.18
C ARG A 15 -15.73 20.77 48.98
N ALA A 16 -16.78 21.13 48.27
CA ALA A 16 -17.03 20.66 46.93
C ALA A 16 -15.79 20.95 46.10
N ILE A 17 -15.08 19.88 45.70
CA ILE A 17 -14.03 20.00 44.71
C ILE A 17 -14.74 20.37 43.42
N ALA A 18 -14.66 21.65 43.04
CA ALA A 18 -15.12 22.11 41.75
C ALA A 18 -14.44 21.22 40.73
N LYS A 19 -15.23 20.47 39.95
CA LYS A 19 -14.74 19.78 38.75
C LYS A 19 -14.11 20.85 37.87
N ARG A 20 -12.79 20.99 37.94
CA ARG A 20 -12.07 21.72 36.89
C ARG A 20 -12.38 21.01 35.60
N ASP A 21 -13.14 21.68 34.77
CA ASP A 21 -13.29 21.29 33.38
C ASP A 21 -11.88 21.26 32.78
N ARG A 22 -11.40 20.05 32.53
CA ARG A 22 -10.09 19.81 31.90
C ARG A 22 -10.23 19.76 30.38
N SER A 23 -11.26 20.41 29.84
CA SER A 23 -11.29 20.62 28.41
C SER A 23 -10.09 21.49 28.06
N LEU A 24 -9.13 20.89 27.40
CA LEU A 24 -8.03 21.61 26.79
C LEU A 24 -8.63 22.39 25.62
N ASP A 25 -8.87 23.68 25.84
CA ASP A 25 -9.22 24.58 24.75
C ASP A 25 -7.95 24.90 23.98
N PHE A 26 -7.80 24.27 22.83
CA PHE A 26 -6.67 24.50 21.91
C PHE A 26 -6.86 25.76 21.07
N GLY A 27 -7.86 26.59 21.34
CA GLY A 27 -8.18 27.76 20.55
C GLY A 27 -8.81 27.43 19.22
N GLU A 28 -8.65 28.32 18.26
CA GLU A 28 -9.15 28.13 16.91
C GLU A 28 -8.48 26.91 16.23
N ARG A 29 -9.22 26.22 15.37
CA ARG A 29 -8.75 25.04 14.62
C ARG A 29 -7.34 25.27 14.08
N TRP A 30 -6.44 24.38 14.45
CA TRP A 30 -5.11 24.38 13.90
C TRP A 30 -5.19 24.14 12.37
N SER A 31 -5.00 25.18 11.59
CA SER A 31 -4.81 25.02 10.16
C SER A 31 -3.34 24.69 9.91
N TYR A 32 -3.06 23.44 9.64
CA TYR A 32 -1.74 23.06 9.12
C TYR A 32 -1.58 23.65 7.73
N ALA A 33 -0.59 24.51 7.56
CA ALA A 33 -0.16 24.83 6.20
C ALA A 33 0.31 23.53 5.55
N PRO A 34 -0.31 23.07 4.45
CA PRO A 34 0.13 21.86 3.77
C PRO A 34 1.58 22.05 3.36
N ALA A 35 2.40 21.02 3.52
CA ALA A 35 3.76 21.04 3.05
C ALA A 35 3.75 21.40 1.55
N PRO A 36 4.54 22.40 1.10
CA PRO A 36 4.55 22.80 -0.32
C PRO A 36 4.75 21.62 -1.27
N GLU A 37 5.38 20.57 -0.77
CA GLU A 37 5.67 19.33 -1.47
C GLU A 37 4.46 18.45 -1.72
N ALA A 38 3.41 18.56 -0.91
CA ALA A 38 2.22 17.70 -1.02
C ALA A 38 1.26 18.15 -2.13
N HIS A 39 1.18 19.44 -2.43
CA HIS A 39 0.18 19.97 -3.36
C HIS A 39 0.63 20.10 -4.81
N SER A 40 1.93 20.31 -5.07
CA SER A 40 2.43 20.56 -6.43
C SER A 40 3.04 19.36 -7.13
N TYR A 41 3.32 18.29 -6.37
CA TYR A 41 4.12 17.17 -6.86
C TYR A 41 3.32 16.09 -7.55
N ILE A 42 2.07 15.87 -7.12
CA ILE A 42 1.21 14.82 -7.66
C ILE A 42 0.04 15.44 -8.42
N LYS A 43 -0.04 15.12 -9.69
CA LYS A 43 -1.23 15.39 -10.50
C LYS A 43 -2.08 14.12 -10.54
N LEU A 44 -3.11 14.07 -9.71
CA LEU A 44 -4.11 13.02 -9.77
C LEU A 44 -5.09 13.32 -10.90
N HIS A 45 -5.53 12.26 -11.57
CA HIS A 45 -6.68 12.33 -12.46
C HIS A 45 -7.97 12.19 -11.64
N ASP A 46 -9.03 12.82 -12.09
CA ASP A 46 -10.34 12.73 -11.42
C ASP A 46 -10.87 11.29 -11.38
N ARG A 47 -10.51 10.48 -12.39
CA ARG A 47 -10.98 9.11 -12.52
C ARG A 47 -9.93 8.17 -13.09
N TYR A 48 -9.82 6.99 -12.49
CA TYR A 48 -8.94 5.91 -12.94
C TYR A 48 -9.74 4.72 -13.46
N GLN A 49 -9.36 4.25 -14.65
CA GLN A 49 -9.96 3.11 -15.33
C GLN A 49 -9.20 1.81 -15.05
N LEU A 50 -9.81 0.67 -15.38
CA LEU A 50 -9.15 -0.63 -15.35
C LEU A 50 -8.05 -0.69 -16.42
N PHE A 51 -6.90 -1.28 -16.09
CA PHE A 51 -5.84 -1.51 -17.06
C PHE A 51 -5.82 -2.98 -17.47
N ILE A 52 -6.35 -3.29 -18.65
CA ILE A 52 -6.50 -4.66 -19.16
C ILE A 52 -5.91 -4.78 -20.57
N GLY A 53 -5.02 -5.75 -20.75
CA GLY A 53 -4.44 -6.03 -22.06
C GLY A 53 -3.62 -4.87 -22.65
N GLY A 54 -3.03 -4.02 -21.82
CA GLY A 54 -2.23 -2.87 -22.22
C GLY A 54 -3.04 -1.61 -22.53
N LYS A 55 -4.34 -1.58 -22.18
CA LYS A 55 -5.24 -0.44 -22.42
C LYS A 55 -6.04 -0.10 -21.17
N PHE A 56 -6.37 1.18 -21.02
CA PHE A 56 -7.33 1.63 -20.04
C PHE A 56 -8.75 1.41 -20.57
N VAL A 57 -9.59 0.74 -19.79
CA VAL A 57 -10.97 0.40 -20.15
C VAL A 57 -11.92 0.72 -19.00
N ALA A 58 -13.10 1.20 -19.31
CA ALA A 58 -14.13 1.43 -18.32
C ALA A 58 -14.63 0.10 -17.74
N PRO A 59 -15.04 0.05 -16.46
CA PRO A 59 -15.61 -1.14 -15.86
C PRO A 59 -16.94 -1.50 -16.55
N LYS A 60 -17.23 -2.78 -16.71
CA LYS A 60 -18.46 -3.27 -17.36
C LYS A 60 -19.74 -2.93 -16.59
N SER A 61 -19.62 -2.77 -15.29
CA SER A 61 -20.72 -2.30 -14.43
C SER A 61 -20.98 -0.80 -14.60
N GLY A 62 -19.99 -0.03 -15.04
CA GLY A 62 -20.03 1.44 -15.01
C GLY A 62 -19.86 2.01 -13.62
N GLU A 63 -19.58 1.19 -12.60
CA GLU A 63 -19.47 1.61 -11.21
C GLU A 63 -18.06 2.08 -10.86
N TYR A 64 -18.00 3.08 -9.98
CA TYR A 64 -16.78 3.65 -9.44
C TYR A 64 -16.97 3.87 -7.94
N PHE A 65 -15.89 3.86 -7.19
CA PHE A 65 -15.87 4.23 -5.78
C PHE A 65 -14.83 5.32 -5.54
N ASP A 66 -15.05 6.10 -4.49
CA ASP A 66 -14.15 7.19 -4.14
C ASP A 66 -12.98 6.68 -3.31
N SER A 67 -11.74 7.02 -3.73
CA SER A 67 -10.57 6.96 -2.86
C SER A 67 -10.52 8.26 -2.06
N VAL A 68 -10.39 8.15 -0.75
CA VAL A 68 -10.44 9.28 0.19
C VAL A 68 -9.15 9.34 0.98
N ASN A 69 -8.59 10.52 1.12
CA ASN A 69 -7.46 10.76 1.99
C ASN A 69 -7.89 10.61 3.46
N PRO A 70 -7.41 9.63 4.23
CA PRO A 70 -7.85 9.41 5.59
C PRO A 70 -7.42 10.52 6.58
N ALA A 71 -6.47 11.37 6.21
CA ALA A 71 -6.03 12.47 7.06
C ALA A 71 -6.89 13.73 6.91
N THR A 72 -7.46 13.98 5.72
CA THR A 72 -8.24 15.19 5.43
C THR A 72 -9.70 14.90 5.12
N GLU A 73 -10.06 13.62 4.93
CA GLU A 73 -11.39 13.15 4.49
C GLU A 73 -11.80 13.70 3.11
N GLU A 74 -10.85 14.23 2.35
CA GLU A 74 -11.09 14.74 1.01
C GLU A 74 -10.98 13.61 -0.03
N LYS A 75 -11.83 13.68 -1.04
CA LYS A 75 -11.79 12.77 -2.18
C LYS A 75 -10.52 13.00 -2.98
N LEU A 76 -9.76 11.93 -3.23
CA LEU A 76 -8.56 11.92 -4.07
C LEU A 76 -8.90 11.68 -5.53
N ALA A 77 -9.67 10.64 -5.81
CA ALA A 77 -10.05 10.24 -7.16
C ALA A 77 -11.19 9.23 -7.14
N GLU A 78 -11.81 9.00 -8.31
CA GLU A 78 -12.72 7.88 -8.53
C GLU A 78 -11.96 6.67 -9.10
N ILE A 79 -12.14 5.52 -8.48
CA ILE A 79 -11.50 4.27 -8.89
C ILE A 79 -12.57 3.33 -9.45
N SER A 80 -12.30 2.70 -10.58
CA SER A 80 -13.25 1.78 -11.22
C SER A 80 -13.47 0.52 -10.39
N CYS A 81 -14.75 0.15 -10.20
CA CYS A 81 -15.16 -1.07 -9.53
C CYS A 81 -15.31 -2.20 -10.57
N ALA A 82 -14.36 -3.15 -10.55
CA ALA A 82 -14.37 -4.29 -11.46
C ALA A 82 -15.39 -5.33 -11.02
N ASN A 83 -16.14 -5.90 -11.97
CA ASN A 83 -17.02 -7.05 -11.76
C ASN A 83 -16.37 -8.37 -12.28
N GLU A 84 -17.05 -9.49 -12.10
CA GLU A 84 -16.56 -10.81 -12.54
C GLU A 84 -16.17 -10.84 -14.02
N LYS A 85 -16.92 -10.15 -14.88
CA LYS A 85 -16.64 -10.11 -16.33
C LYS A 85 -15.34 -9.36 -16.64
N ASP A 86 -15.04 -8.31 -15.86
CA ASP A 86 -13.81 -7.54 -16.00
C ASP A 86 -12.60 -8.37 -15.50
N VAL A 87 -12.76 -9.08 -14.38
CA VAL A 87 -11.75 -10.00 -13.85
C VAL A 87 -11.46 -11.10 -14.86
N ASP A 88 -12.48 -11.71 -15.44
CA ASP A 88 -12.35 -12.72 -16.49
C ASP A 88 -11.58 -12.19 -17.72
N LEU A 89 -11.87 -10.99 -18.16
CA LEU A 89 -11.15 -10.34 -19.26
C LEU A 89 -9.69 -10.11 -18.92
N ALA A 90 -9.41 -9.65 -17.70
CA ALA A 90 -8.04 -9.42 -17.23
C ALA A 90 -7.24 -10.74 -17.17
N VAL A 91 -7.83 -11.80 -16.60
CA VAL A 91 -7.20 -13.14 -16.53
C VAL A 91 -6.97 -13.72 -17.92
N LYS A 92 -7.95 -13.59 -18.84
CA LYS A 92 -7.79 -14.06 -20.23
C LYS A 92 -6.67 -13.31 -20.95
N ALA A 93 -6.57 -11.99 -20.76
CA ALA A 93 -5.52 -11.16 -21.34
C ALA A 93 -4.14 -11.55 -20.79
N ALA A 94 -4.01 -11.69 -19.47
CA ALA A 94 -2.76 -12.09 -18.82
C ALA A 94 -2.32 -13.50 -19.26
N ARG A 95 -3.25 -14.46 -19.32
CA ARG A 95 -2.95 -15.84 -19.77
C ARG A 95 -2.52 -15.89 -21.23
N ARG A 96 -3.12 -15.07 -22.09
CA ARG A 96 -2.73 -14.93 -23.49
C ARG A 96 -1.31 -14.36 -23.60
N ALA A 97 -1.01 -13.29 -22.86
CA ALA A 97 0.32 -12.67 -22.84
C ALA A 97 1.37 -13.67 -22.34
N TYR A 98 1.07 -14.42 -21.28
CA TYR A 98 1.95 -15.47 -20.77
C TYR A 98 2.25 -16.53 -21.84
N LYS A 99 1.22 -17.14 -22.46
CA LYS A 99 1.39 -18.21 -23.45
C LYS A 99 2.13 -17.75 -24.72
N ASN A 100 1.83 -16.56 -25.19
CA ASN A 100 2.34 -16.07 -26.47
C ASN A 100 3.75 -15.48 -26.38
N VAL A 101 4.06 -14.79 -25.27
CA VAL A 101 5.27 -13.99 -25.12
C VAL A 101 6.08 -14.43 -23.91
N TRP A 102 5.52 -14.28 -22.71
CA TRP A 102 6.28 -14.35 -21.47
C TRP A 102 6.89 -15.72 -21.18
N SER A 103 6.16 -16.81 -21.46
CA SER A 103 6.67 -18.16 -21.28
C SER A 103 7.84 -18.51 -22.21
N LYS A 104 7.90 -17.84 -23.37
CA LYS A 104 8.96 -18.04 -24.38
C LYS A 104 10.14 -17.08 -24.17
N THR A 105 9.98 -16.04 -23.34
CA THR A 105 11.01 -15.06 -23.06
C THR A 105 12.08 -15.68 -22.17
N PRO A 106 13.37 -15.65 -22.55
CA PRO A 106 14.45 -16.16 -21.72
C PRO A 106 14.50 -15.46 -20.35
N GLY A 107 14.93 -16.17 -19.30
CA GLY A 107 15.02 -15.62 -17.94
C GLY A 107 15.85 -14.34 -17.86
N ARG A 108 16.96 -14.28 -18.60
CA ARG A 108 17.81 -13.10 -18.72
C ARG A 108 17.03 -11.87 -19.21
N GLU A 109 16.19 -12.03 -20.22
CA GLU A 109 15.39 -10.93 -20.76
C GLU A 109 14.28 -10.52 -19.79
N ARG A 110 13.59 -11.48 -19.16
CA ARG A 110 12.63 -11.19 -18.09
C ARG A 110 13.25 -10.39 -16.95
N GLY A 111 14.50 -10.73 -16.59
CA GLY A 111 15.25 -10.00 -15.58
C GLY A 111 15.49 -8.51 -15.92
N LYS A 112 15.64 -8.17 -17.20
CA LYS A 112 15.78 -6.76 -17.63
C LYS A 112 14.52 -5.95 -17.36
N TYR A 113 13.33 -6.54 -17.57
CA TYR A 113 12.06 -5.85 -17.26
C TYR A 113 11.91 -5.60 -15.76
N LEU A 114 12.23 -6.59 -14.92
CA LEU A 114 12.18 -6.41 -13.47
C LEU A 114 13.16 -5.34 -12.99
N PHE A 115 14.37 -5.34 -13.55
CA PHE A 115 15.36 -4.30 -13.26
C PHE A 115 14.86 -2.90 -13.65
N ARG A 116 14.25 -2.78 -14.84
CA ARG A 116 13.69 -1.50 -15.29
C ARG A 116 12.56 -1.01 -14.38
N ILE A 117 11.70 -1.91 -13.91
CA ILE A 117 10.66 -1.59 -12.93
C ILE A 117 11.29 -1.05 -11.63
N ALA A 118 12.30 -1.74 -11.09
CA ALA A 118 13.01 -1.29 -9.89
C ALA A 118 13.60 0.12 -10.07
N ARG A 119 14.21 0.40 -11.23
CA ARG A 119 14.75 1.73 -11.55
C ARG A 119 13.65 2.79 -11.64
N LEU A 120 12.54 2.50 -12.29
CA LEU A 120 11.41 3.42 -12.37
C LEU A 120 10.79 3.71 -11.00
N ILE A 121 10.73 2.71 -10.10
CA ILE A 121 10.30 2.92 -8.72
C ILE A 121 11.25 3.91 -8.01
N GLN A 122 12.57 3.74 -8.17
CA GLN A 122 13.56 4.65 -7.58
C GLN A 122 13.47 6.06 -8.15
N GLU A 123 13.31 6.19 -9.46
CA GLU A 123 13.17 7.48 -10.15
C GLU A 123 11.91 8.23 -9.72
N LYS A 124 10.83 7.50 -9.46
CA LYS A 124 9.54 8.04 -9.03
C LYS A 124 9.28 7.89 -7.52
N ALA A 125 10.31 7.59 -6.72
CA ALA A 125 10.15 7.27 -5.31
C ALA A 125 9.41 8.36 -4.53
N ARG A 126 9.70 9.63 -4.80
CA ARG A 126 9.04 10.74 -4.12
C ARG A 126 7.56 10.84 -4.46
N GLU A 127 7.23 10.75 -5.75
CA GLU A 127 5.84 10.77 -6.24
C GLU A 127 5.03 9.63 -5.62
N LEU A 128 5.58 8.42 -5.66
CA LEU A 128 4.95 7.23 -5.12
C LEU A 128 4.79 7.29 -3.58
N ALA A 129 5.81 7.80 -2.85
CA ALA A 129 5.74 7.93 -1.40
C ALA A 129 4.65 8.91 -0.95
N VAL A 130 4.52 10.05 -1.65
CA VAL A 130 3.46 11.03 -1.34
C VAL A 130 2.09 10.44 -1.66
N LEU A 131 1.94 9.77 -2.80
CA LEU A 131 0.68 9.12 -3.17
C LEU A 131 0.27 8.06 -2.15
N GLU A 132 1.19 7.21 -1.72
CA GLU A 132 0.92 6.18 -0.71
C GLU A 132 0.56 6.79 0.65
N THR A 133 1.20 7.90 1.02
CA THR A 133 0.84 8.64 2.24
C THR A 133 -0.57 9.21 2.15
N MET A 134 -0.95 9.77 1.02
CA MET A 134 -2.29 10.34 0.81
C MET A 134 -3.39 9.28 0.79
N ASP A 135 -3.15 8.15 0.16
CA ASP A 135 -4.15 7.07 0.01
C ASP A 135 -4.20 6.17 1.25
N GLY A 136 -3.04 5.81 1.80
CA GLY A 136 -2.93 4.87 2.93
C GLY A 136 -2.93 5.49 4.32
N GLY A 137 -2.80 6.82 4.43
CA GLY A 137 -2.72 7.54 5.72
C GLY A 137 -1.43 7.29 6.51
N LYS A 138 -0.44 6.67 5.92
CA LYS A 138 0.88 6.45 6.56
C LYS A 138 1.66 7.75 6.68
N THR A 139 2.68 7.76 7.53
CA THR A 139 3.62 8.87 7.58
C THR A 139 4.49 8.88 6.33
N ILE A 140 4.79 10.07 5.80
CA ILE A 140 5.68 10.21 4.64
C ILE A 140 7.07 9.61 4.89
N LYS A 141 7.53 9.63 6.12
CA LYS A 141 8.80 9.04 6.52
C LYS A 141 8.81 7.52 6.34
N GLU A 142 7.73 6.84 6.68
CA GLU A 142 7.57 5.40 6.51
C GLU A 142 7.52 5.03 5.02
N SER A 143 6.66 5.67 4.26
CA SER A 143 6.52 5.43 2.82
C SER A 143 7.85 5.68 2.08
N ARG A 144 8.53 6.80 2.37
CA ARG A 144 9.77 7.21 1.70
C ARG A 144 10.99 6.37 2.10
N ASP A 145 11.17 6.11 3.41
CA ASP A 145 12.42 5.57 3.95
C ASP A 145 12.38 4.03 4.09
N ILE A 146 11.19 3.43 4.11
CA ILE A 146 10.99 1.98 4.29
C ILE A 146 10.32 1.35 3.07
N ASP A 147 9.08 1.73 2.76
CA ASP A 147 8.27 1.00 1.79
C ASP A 147 8.81 1.07 0.36
N LEU A 148 9.12 2.27 -0.12
CA LEU A 148 9.62 2.45 -1.49
C LEU A 148 10.99 1.82 -1.71
N PRO A 149 11.98 1.99 -0.81
CA PRO A 149 13.26 1.29 -0.91
C PRO A 149 13.10 -0.23 -0.87
N LEU A 150 12.25 -0.75 0.02
CA LEU A 150 11.98 -2.17 0.15
C LEU A 150 11.31 -2.73 -1.12
N MET A 151 10.32 -2.02 -1.67
CA MET A 151 9.68 -2.38 -2.94
C MET A 151 10.72 -2.48 -4.07
N ALA A 152 11.56 -1.47 -4.24
CA ALA A 152 12.60 -1.50 -5.26
C ALA A 152 13.59 -2.67 -5.06
N ALA A 153 13.99 -2.94 -3.80
CA ALA A 153 14.87 -4.05 -3.46
C ALA A 153 14.27 -5.41 -3.83
N HIS A 154 12.98 -5.61 -3.61
CA HIS A 154 12.29 -6.84 -4.03
C HIS A 154 12.35 -7.08 -5.54
N PHE A 155 12.14 -6.05 -6.35
CA PHE A 155 12.28 -6.19 -7.81
C PHE A 155 13.71 -6.46 -8.23
N PHE A 156 14.72 -5.90 -7.54
CA PHE A 156 16.12 -6.19 -7.82
C PHE A 156 16.51 -7.63 -7.45
N THR A 157 16.04 -8.15 -6.32
CA THR A 157 16.34 -9.53 -5.89
C THR A 157 15.60 -10.56 -6.73
N THR A 158 14.33 -10.31 -7.05
CA THR A 158 13.51 -11.20 -7.91
C THR A 158 14.11 -11.33 -9.32
N ARG A 159 14.80 -10.30 -9.82
CA ARG A 159 15.56 -10.36 -11.06
C ARG A 159 16.60 -11.47 -11.07
N ALA A 160 17.27 -11.69 -9.94
CA ALA A 160 18.31 -12.70 -9.84
C ALA A 160 17.76 -14.14 -9.94
N GLY A 161 16.51 -14.36 -9.51
CA GLY A 161 15.86 -15.68 -9.57
C GLY A 161 15.77 -16.27 -10.97
N PRO A 162 15.33 -15.55 -12.02
CA PRO A 162 15.25 -16.07 -13.39
C PRO A 162 16.61 -16.35 -14.03
N THR A 163 17.68 -15.71 -13.54
CA THR A 163 19.04 -15.86 -14.09
C THR A 163 19.91 -16.83 -13.33
N ASN A 164 19.59 -17.11 -12.07
CA ASN A 164 20.45 -17.83 -11.12
C ASN A 164 19.75 -19.04 -10.46
N SER A 165 18.77 -19.65 -11.12
CA SER A 165 18.10 -20.85 -10.55
C SER A 165 19.01 -22.01 -10.23
N THR A 166 20.28 -21.96 -10.69
CA THR A 166 21.32 -22.98 -10.44
C THR A 166 22.31 -22.62 -9.36
N THR A 167 22.38 -21.36 -8.89
CA THR A 167 23.45 -20.91 -7.99
C THR A 167 23.02 -20.56 -6.58
N LEU A 168 21.74 -20.34 -6.31
CA LEU A 168 21.25 -19.98 -4.97
C LEU A 168 21.03 -21.19 -4.05
N PHE A 169 20.98 -22.42 -4.60
CA PHE A 169 20.95 -23.66 -3.83
C PHE A 169 21.94 -24.66 -4.42
N PRO A 170 23.21 -24.66 -3.98
CA PRO A 170 24.14 -25.70 -4.37
C PRO A 170 23.68 -27.01 -3.75
N GLY A 171 22.99 -27.85 -4.52
CA GLY A 171 22.49 -29.16 -4.13
C GLY A 171 21.04 -29.50 -4.46
N GLY A 172 20.22 -28.51 -4.82
CA GLY A 172 18.83 -28.73 -5.21
C GLY A 172 18.67 -28.81 -6.73
N LYS A 173 18.73 -30.00 -7.33
CA LYS A 173 18.12 -30.23 -8.63
C LYS A 173 16.62 -30.09 -8.42
N CYS A 174 16.01 -29.00 -8.91
CA CYS A 174 14.57 -28.94 -9.04
C CYS A 174 14.18 -29.98 -10.11
N ASP A 175 13.71 -31.11 -9.66
CA ASP A 175 13.08 -32.11 -10.51
C ASP A 175 11.73 -31.56 -11.00
N PRO A 176 11.57 -31.30 -12.31
CA PRO A 176 10.32 -30.80 -12.86
C PRO A 176 9.13 -31.76 -12.66
N SER A 177 9.39 -33.02 -12.29
CA SER A 177 8.37 -34.00 -12.02
C SER A 177 7.73 -33.87 -10.61
N ALA A 178 8.38 -33.16 -9.68
CA ALA A 178 7.91 -32.98 -8.32
C ALA A 178 6.81 -31.89 -8.18
N SER A 179 6.49 -31.14 -9.24
CA SER A 179 5.45 -30.09 -9.20
C SER A 179 4.02 -30.61 -9.42
N ARG A 180 3.81 -31.93 -9.48
CA ARG A 180 2.51 -32.54 -9.78
C ARG A 180 1.86 -33.24 -8.59
N ALA A 181 1.96 -32.76 -7.40
CA ALA A 181 1.02 -33.13 -6.30
C ALA A 181 1.45 -32.51 -4.97
N ARG A 182 1.06 -31.30 -4.68
CA ARG A 182 0.73 -30.91 -3.32
C ARG A 182 -0.45 -29.96 -3.35
N SER A 183 -1.61 -30.53 -3.13
CA SER A 183 -2.80 -29.81 -2.70
C SER A 183 -2.49 -29.05 -1.42
N PHE A 184 -2.89 -27.81 -1.40
CA PHE A 184 -2.77 -26.89 -0.27
C PHE A 184 -3.72 -27.34 0.85
N THR A 185 -3.30 -28.31 1.69
CA THR A 185 -3.92 -28.62 2.96
C THR A 185 -2.82 -29.01 3.93
N GLY A 186 -2.52 -28.13 4.88
CA GLY A 186 -1.63 -28.47 5.98
C GLY A 186 -0.87 -27.29 6.54
N ILE A 187 -1.53 -26.41 7.26
CA ILE A 187 -0.90 -25.63 8.33
C ILE A 187 -0.54 -26.63 9.42
N SER A 188 0.70 -26.99 9.54
CA SER A 188 1.23 -27.63 10.73
C SER A 188 2.26 -26.74 11.39
N ARG A 189 1.97 -26.47 12.65
CA ARG A 189 2.75 -25.76 13.65
C ARG A 189 4.19 -26.30 13.75
N CYS A 190 5.12 -25.39 13.83
CA CYS A 190 6.26 -25.42 14.73
C CYS A 190 6.52 -24.00 15.20
#